data_09684c6d99eb906eb61f413ba6f9738f
#
_entry.id   09684c6d99eb906eb61f413ba6f9738f
#
_cell.length_a   1.000
_cell.length_b   1.000
_cell.length_c   1.000
_cell.angle_alpha   90.00
_cell.angle_beta   90.00
_cell.angle_gamma   90.00
#
_symmetry.space_group_name_H-M   'P 1'
#
loop_
_entity.id
_entity.type
_entity.pdbx_description
1 polymer ?
#
loop_
_entity_poly.entity_id
_entity_poly.type
_entity_poly.pdbx_seq_one_letter_code
_entity_poly.pdbx_strand_id
1 'polypeptide(L)'
;LIRLYYTAELAKFYKYSDIILAHPKDSSVAKSMRRYLINAGIDSTRISMMLKGTNTREQAMELKNFRPGFENTGVAIVTSPENMYRTMRVFRKLEYTKLGGISSYENAMHISLKYSHKKLGGKKFAPDVSQNMGLRYNYWNYLKLEITCMREFAALVYYKLNGWI
;
A
#
# COMPACT_ATOMS: atom_id res chain seq x y z
N LEU A 1 7.32 1.42 -1.96
CA LEU A 1 7.77 2.72 -2.50
C LEU A 1 6.59 3.54 -3.04
N ILE A 2 5.67 2.93 -3.82
CA ILE A 2 4.55 3.64 -4.47
C ILE A 2 3.63 4.38 -3.48
N ARG A 3 3.32 3.78 -2.32
CA ARG A 3 2.50 4.42 -1.27
C ARG A 3 3.16 5.70 -0.76
N LEU A 4 4.49 5.71 -0.61
CA LEU A 4 5.24 6.90 -0.17
C LEU A 4 5.19 8.02 -1.21
N TYR A 5 5.23 7.66 -2.51
CA TYR A 5 5.05 8.62 -3.59
C TYR A 5 3.68 9.32 -3.51
N TYR A 6 2.59 8.53 -3.41
CA TYR A 6 1.25 9.09 -3.24
C TYR A 6 1.13 9.94 -1.96
N THR A 7 1.76 9.49 -0.86
CA THR A 7 1.77 10.24 0.40
C THR A 7 2.51 11.57 0.24
N ALA A 8 3.65 11.59 -0.46
CA ALA A 8 4.40 12.82 -0.71
C ALA A 8 3.60 13.82 -1.56
N GLU A 9 2.97 13.36 -2.64
CA GLU A 9 2.16 14.23 -3.49
C GLU A 9 0.96 14.84 -2.72
N LEU A 10 0.27 14.02 -1.92
CA LEU A 10 -0.80 14.51 -1.06
C LEU A 10 -0.30 15.53 -0.03
N ALA A 11 0.83 15.26 0.60
CA ALA A 11 1.38 16.12 1.63
C ALA A 11 1.85 17.49 1.08
N LYS A 12 2.25 17.53 -0.18
CA LYS A 12 2.53 18.79 -0.90
C LYS A 12 1.26 19.59 -1.14
N PHE A 13 0.15 18.91 -1.46
CA PHE A 13 -1.15 19.55 -1.66
C PHE A 13 -1.75 20.02 -0.33
N TYR A 14 -1.75 19.16 0.70
CA TYR A 14 -2.25 19.45 2.04
C TYR A 14 -1.10 19.88 2.96
N LYS A 15 -0.64 21.12 2.84
CA LYS A 15 0.56 21.65 3.50
C LYS A 15 0.55 21.59 5.03
N TYR A 16 -0.63 21.55 5.65
CA TYR A 16 -0.81 21.55 7.11
C TYR A 16 -1.17 20.16 7.67
N SER A 17 -1.20 19.12 6.84
CA SER A 17 -1.47 17.77 7.32
C SER A 17 -0.24 17.12 7.95
N ASP A 18 -0.45 16.40 9.05
CA ASP A 18 0.52 15.49 9.62
C ASP A 18 0.56 14.18 8.85
N ILE A 19 1.72 13.55 8.81
CA ILE A 19 1.92 12.24 8.19
C ILE A 19 2.30 11.24 9.27
N ILE A 20 1.55 10.15 9.37
CA ILE A 20 1.83 9.07 10.30
C ILE A 20 2.24 7.82 9.49
N LEU A 21 3.49 7.42 9.64
CA LEU A 21 4.02 6.21 9.05
C LEU A 21 3.73 5.02 9.96
N ALA A 22 2.72 4.23 9.62
CA ALA A 22 2.39 3.00 10.34
C ALA A 22 3.22 1.84 9.79
N HIS A 23 4.31 1.49 10.46
CA HIS A 23 5.15 0.35 10.10
C HIS A 23 5.47 -0.50 11.34
N PRO A 24 4.97 -1.74 11.42
CA PRO A 24 5.21 -2.59 12.58
C PRO A 24 6.65 -3.10 12.62
N LYS A 25 7.23 -3.11 13.80
CA LYS A 25 8.44 -3.85 14.21
C LYS A 25 9.79 -3.41 13.64
N ASP A 26 9.88 -2.76 12.49
CA ASP A 26 11.18 -2.40 11.91
C ASP A 26 11.39 -0.89 11.85
N SER A 27 12.14 -0.38 12.82
CA SER A 27 12.49 1.03 12.87
C SER A 27 13.42 1.47 11.72
N SER A 28 14.17 0.54 11.11
CA SER A 28 15.08 0.85 9.99
C SER A 28 14.29 1.16 8.73
N VAL A 29 13.26 0.37 8.45
CA VAL A 29 12.34 0.60 7.33
C VAL A 29 11.55 1.88 7.55
N ALA A 30 11.01 2.11 8.73
CA ALA A 30 10.29 3.34 9.06
C ALA A 30 11.18 4.60 8.92
N LYS A 31 12.45 4.52 9.34
CA LYS A 31 13.44 5.59 9.14
C LYS A 31 13.73 5.83 7.65
N SER A 32 13.83 4.76 6.86
CA SER A 32 14.03 4.87 5.40
C SER A 32 12.81 5.50 4.71
N MET A 33 11.59 5.14 5.14
CA MET A 33 10.35 5.76 4.67
C MET A 33 10.32 7.26 5.01
N ARG A 34 10.67 7.61 6.25
CA ARG A 34 10.76 9.01 6.69
C ARG A 34 11.79 9.80 5.87
N ARG A 35 12.97 9.23 5.65
CA ARG A 35 14.02 9.86 4.81
C ARG A 35 13.53 10.09 3.38
N TYR A 36 12.81 9.14 2.79
CA TYR A 36 12.22 9.31 1.47
C TYR A 36 11.30 10.53 1.41
N LEU A 37 10.40 10.70 2.38
CA LEU A 37 9.47 11.85 2.41
C LEU A 37 10.21 13.17 2.61
N ILE A 38 11.23 13.21 3.47
CA ILE A 38 12.07 14.41 3.65
C ILE A 38 12.77 14.77 2.34
N ASN A 39 13.36 13.79 1.65
CA ASN A 39 14.00 13.99 0.35
C ASN A 39 13.00 14.43 -0.74
N ALA A 40 11.72 14.08 -0.59
CA ALA A 40 10.64 14.55 -1.45
C ALA A 40 10.17 15.99 -1.13
N GLY A 41 10.81 16.66 -0.15
CA GLY A 41 10.52 18.05 0.22
C GLY A 41 9.47 18.21 1.31
N ILE A 42 9.15 17.14 2.07
CA ILE A 42 8.20 17.23 3.19
C ILE A 42 8.96 17.59 4.46
N ASP A 43 8.44 18.57 5.21
CA ASP A 43 9.00 18.99 6.49
C ASP A 43 9.03 17.81 7.47
N SER A 44 10.18 17.61 8.07
CA SER A 44 10.44 16.52 9.02
C SER A 44 9.58 16.59 10.29
N THR A 45 9.14 17.77 10.68
CA THR A 45 8.26 18.00 11.85
C THR A 45 6.85 17.45 11.64
N ARG A 46 6.41 17.34 10.39
CA ARG A 46 5.12 16.78 10.00
C ARG A 46 5.09 15.25 9.96
N ILE A 47 6.25 14.58 10.08
CA ILE A 47 6.36 13.15 9.87
C ILE A 47 6.59 12.42 11.19
N SER A 48 5.59 11.70 11.65
CA SER A 48 5.63 10.85 12.83
C SER A 48 5.69 9.37 12.44
N MET A 49 6.32 8.55 13.29
CA MET A 49 6.44 7.10 13.07
C MET A 49 5.67 6.35 14.15
N MET A 50 4.71 5.53 13.77
CA MET A 50 3.99 4.63 14.65
C MET A 50 4.49 3.19 14.40
N LEU A 51 5.27 2.67 15.36
CA LEU A 51 5.95 1.37 15.20
C LEU A 51 5.18 0.20 15.83
N LYS A 52 3.98 0.46 16.34
CA LYS A 52 3.09 -0.54 16.91
C LYS A 52 1.98 -0.95 15.94
N GLY A 53 1.38 -2.11 16.21
CA GLY A 53 0.28 -2.65 15.43
C GLY A 53 0.75 -3.54 14.27
N THR A 54 0.56 -4.85 14.42
CA THR A 54 0.99 -5.87 13.44
C THR A 54 -0.04 -6.12 12.35
N ASN A 55 -1.28 -5.71 12.58
CA ASN A 55 -2.39 -5.84 11.64
C ASN A 55 -3.18 -4.52 11.56
N THR A 56 -4.07 -4.44 10.58
CA THR A 56 -4.85 -3.21 10.31
C THR A 56 -5.68 -2.75 11.51
N ARG A 57 -6.25 -3.68 12.29
CA ARG A 57 -7.04 -3.32 13.46
C ARG A 57 -6.18 -2.74 14.56
N GLU A 58 -5.09 -3.40 14.89
CA GLU A 58 -4.14 -2.90 15.88
C GLU A 58 -3.59 -1.53 15.49
N GLN A 59 -3.23 -1.33 14.22
CA GLN A 59 -2.76 -0.03 13.73
C GLN A 59 -3.82 1.06 13.91
N ALA A 60 -5.08 0.76 13.63
CA ALA A 60 -6.16 1.72 13.81
C ALA A 60 -6.44 2.03 15.30
N MET A 61 -6.33 1.04 16.18
CA MET A 61 -6.42 1.24 17.64
C MET A 61 -5.23 2.03 18.18
N GLU A 62 -4.01 1.66 17.79
CA GLU A 62 -2.80 2.37 18.20
C GLU A 62 -2.77 3.82 17.72
N LEU A 63 -3.41 4.12 16.59
CA LEU A 63 -3.52 5.51 16.13
C LEU A 63 -4.33 6.38 17.09
N LYS A 64 -5.42 5.85 17.71
CA LYS A 64 -6.16 6.55 18.76
C LYS A 64 -5.27 6.82 19.99
N ASN A 65 -4.49 5.84 20.41
CA ASN A 65 -3.56 5.98 21.52
C ASN A 65 -2.42 6.97 21.22
N PHE A 66 -1.92 6.94 19.99
CA PHE A 66 -0.83 7.79 19.52
C PHE A 66 -1.24 9.26 19.38
N ARG A 67 -2.47 9.51 18.97
CA ARG A 67 -3.07 10.85 18.83
C ARG A 67 -4.53 10.81 19.31
N PRO A 68 -4.80 10.98 20.60
CA PRO A 68 -6.19 11.05 21.12
C PRO A 68 -7.00 12.13 20.43
N GLY A 69 -8.24 11.82 20.07
CA GLY A 69 -9.13 12.74 19.34
C GLY A 69 -8.97 12.71 17.81
N PHE A 70 -8.00 11.95 17.29
CA PHE A 70 -7.73 11.88 15.86
C PHE A 70 -8.89 11.26 15.06
N GLU A 71 -9.71 10.42 15.71
CA GLU A 71 -10.93 9.84 15.13
C GLU A 71 -11.98 10.90 14.72
N ASN A 72 -11.94 12.07 15.32
CA ASN A 72 -12.85 13.20 15.01
C ASN A 72 -12.28 14.16 13.96
N THR A 73 -11.00 13.97 13.56
CA THR A 73 -10.34 14.79 12.55
C THR A 73 -10.45 14.15 11.16
N GLY A 74 -10.06 14.90 10.11
CA GLY A 74 -9.96 14.34 8.76
C GLY A 74 -8.75 13.42 8.64
N VAL A 75 -8.98 12.13 8.37
CA VAL A 75 -7.94 11.12 8.18
C VAL A 75 -7.95 10.61 6.75
N ALA A 76 -6.83 10.72 6.04
CA ALA A 76 -6.63 10.13 4.73
C ALA A 76 -5.72 8.89 4.84
N ILE A 77 -6.26 7.74 4.43
CA ILE A 77 -5.52 6.47 4.43
C ILE A 77 -4.94 6.23 3.05
N VAL A 78 -3.61 6.08 2.97
CA VAL A 78 -2.91 5.70 1.75
C VAL A 78 -2.49 4.24 1.85
N THR A 79 -3.09 3.38 1.05
CA THR A 79 -2.76 1.95 1.01
C THR A 79 -2.94 1.38 -0.39
N SER A 80 -2.57 0.11 -0.61
CA SER A 80 -2.81 -0.56 -1.89
C SER A 80 -4.31 -0.83 -2.11
N PRO A 81 -4.76 -0.91 -3.38
CA PRO A 81 -6.18 -1.06 -3.72
C PRO A 81 -6.84 -2.26 -3.05
N GLU A 82 -6.17 -3.41 -3.02
CA GLU A 82 -6.66 -4.65 -2.45
C GLU A 82 -6.93 -4.54 -0.94
N ASN A 83 -6.11 -3.76 -0.21
CA ASN A 83 -6.26 -3.57 1.24
C ASN A 83 -7.27 -2.48 1.62
N MET A 84 -7.65 -1.62 0.67
CA MET A 84 -8.44 -0.42 0.95
C MET A 84 -9.77 -0.73 1.59
N TYR A 85 -10.54 -1.67 1.03
CA TYR A 85 -11.87 -2.01 1.53
C TYR A 85 -11.83 -2.47 3.00
N ARG A 86 -10.96 -3.42 3.33
CA ARG A 86 -10.79 -3.93 4.70
C ARG A 86 -10.35 -2.80 5.65
N THR A 87 -9.36 -2.01 5.23
CA THR A 87 -8.85 -0.92 6.06
C THR A 87 -9.93 0.11 6.38
N MET A 88 -10.66 0.58 5.38
CA MET A 88 -11.76 1.53 5.58
C MET A 88 -12.85 1.00 6.50
N ARG A 89 -13.21 -0.30 6.39
CA ARG A 89 -14.19 -0.93 7.27
C ARG A 89 -13.73 -0.96 8.72
N VAL A 90 -12.48 -1.33 8.97
CA VAL A 90 -11.89 -1.36 10.32
C VAL A 90 -11.88 0.02 10.95
N PHE A 91 -11.44 1.04 10.22
CA PHE A 91 -11.40 2.40 10.75
C PHE A 91 -12.80 2.94 11.06
N ARG A 92 -13.80 2.69 10.18
CA ARG A 92 -15.21 3.05 10.46
C ARG A 92 -15.76 2.34 11.69
N LYS A 93 -15.45 1.06 11.88
CA LYS A 93 -15.86 0.30 13.07
C LYS A 93 -15.26 0.84 14.36
N LEU A 94 -14.12 1.51 14.28
CA LEU A 94 -13.46 2.21 15.38
C LEU A 94 -13.85 3.70 15.47
N GLU A 95 -14.98 4.07 14.83
CA GLU A 95 -15.62 5.39 14.93
C GLU A 95 -14.81 6.55 14.33
N TYR A 96 -13.93 6.30 13.38
CA TYR A 96 -13.32 7.37 12.59
C TYR A 96 -14.38 7.97 11.65
N THR A 97 -14.81 9.21 11.93
CA THR A 97 -15.96 9.82 11.26
C THR A 97 -15.65 10.47 9.93
N LYS A 98 -14.48 11.13 9.82
CA LYS A 98 -14.06 11.87 8.61
C LYS A 98 -12.90 11.11 7.93
N LEU A 99 -13.25 10.05 7.20
CA LEU A 99 -12.27 9.10 6.65
C LEU A 99 -12.26 9.13 5.12
N GLY A 100 -11.11 9.42 4.54
CA GLY A 100 -10.82 9.30 3.10
C GLY A 100 -9.87 8.16 2.81
N GLY A 101 -10.03 7.49 1.67
CA GLY A 101 -9.14 6.42 1.20
C GLY A 101 -8.49 6.78 -0.13
N ILE A 102 -7.18 6.57 -0.25
CA ILE A 102 -6.40 6.81 -1.46
C ILE A 102 -5.64 5.54 -1.81
N SER A 103 -6.06 4.90 -2.89
CA SER A 103 -5.44 3.69 -3.40
C SER A 103 -4.18 4.01 -4.18
N SER A 104 -3.05 3.42 -3.78
CA SER A 104 -1.79 3.54 -4.50
C SER A 104 -1.66 2.43 -5.54
N TYR A 105 -1.84 2.77 -6.80
CA TYR A 105 -1.74 1.83 -7.92
C TYR A 105 -0.30 1.69 -8.41
N GLU A 106 0.13 0.45 -8.67
CA GLU A 106 1.40 0.18 -9.36
C GLU A 106 1.16 0.16 -10.87
N ASN A 107 1.65 1.16 -11.58
CA ASN A 107 1.58 1.24 -13.04
C ASN A 107 2.72 0.43 -13.70
N ALA A 108 2.96 -0.79 -13.26
CA ALA A 108 4.00 -1.66 -13.85
C ALA A 108 3.68 -2.13 -15.28
N MET A 109 2.48 -1.85 -15.78
CA MET A 109 1.96 -2.37 -17.05
C MET A 109 2.40 -1.59 -18.30
N HIS A 110 3.10 -0.46 -18.16
CA HIS A 110 3.47 0.41 -19.29
C HIS A 110 4.91 0.27 -19.77
N ILE A 111 5.69 -0.63 -19.20
CA ILE A 111 7.08 -0.84 -19.63
C ILE A 111 7.09 -1.76 -20.84
N SER A 112 7.56 -1.26 -22.00
CA SER A 112 7.76 -2.08 -23.19
C SER A 112 9.02 -2.93 -23.01
N LEU A 113 8.82 -4.22 -22.74
CA LEU A 113 9.89 -5.21 -22.58
C LEU A 113 10.07 -6.05 -23.86
N LYS A 114 10.06 -5.40 -25.02
CA LYS A 114 10.24 -6.10 -26.31
C LYS A 114 11.66 -6.59 -26.46
N TYR A 115 11.84 -7.90 -26.63
CA TYR A 115 13.09 -8.49 -27.05
C TYR A 115 12.83 -9.64 -28.03
N SER A 116 13.87 -10.09 -28.73
CA SER A 116 13.80 -11.25 -29.62
C SER A 116 14.47 -12.43 -28.94
N HIS A 117 13.76 -13.54 -28.80
CA HIS A 117 14.26 -14.81 -28.29
C HIS A 117 15.57 -15.23 -28.99
N LYS A 118 15.60 -15.11 -30.29
CA LYS A 118 16.80 -15.42 -31.14
C LYS A 118 17.98 -14.53 -30.80
N LYS A 119 17.77 -13.23 -30.55
CA LYS A 119 18.84 -12.29 -30.17
C LYS A 119 19.46 -12.59 -28.81
N LEU A 120 18.71 -13.25 -27.93
CA LEU A 120 19.15 -13.65 -26.59
C LEU A 120 19.76 -15.07 -26.57
N GLY A 121 20.00 -15.68 -27.73
CA GLY A 121 20.59 -17.01 -27.82
C GLY A 121 19.65 -18.15 -27.48
N GLY A 122 18.32 -17.92 -27.62
CA GLY A 122 17.31 -18.95 -27.36
C GLY A 122 17.51 -20.19 -28.22
N LYS A 123 17.36 -21.38 -27.63
CA LYS A 123 17.54 -22.68 -28.32
C LYS A 123 16.35 -22.97 -29.24
N LYS A 124 16.60 -23.58 -30.39
CA LYS A 124 15.61 -23.85 -31.43
C LYS A 124 14.42 -24.72 -30.95
N PHE A 125 14.62 -25.57 -29.96
CA PHE A 125 13.58 -26.44 -29.39
C PHE A 125 12.79 -25.81 -28.23
N ALA A 126 13.23 -24.65 -27.72
CA ALA A 126 12.48 -23.95 -26.67
C ALA A 126 11.34 -23.15 -27.31
N PRO A 127 10.12 -23.18 -26.74
CA PRO A 127 9.02 -22.37 -27.24
C PRO A 127 9.37 -20.89 -27.21
N ASP A 128 9.21 -20.19 -28.35
CA ASP A 128 9.43 -18.76 -28.41
C ASP A 128 8.23 -17.99 -27.88
N VAL A 129 8.31 -17.56 -26.63
CA VAL A 129 7.28 -16.73 -25.98
C VAL A 129 7.64 -15.24 -26.00
N SER A 130 8.72 -14.86 -26.72
CA SER A 130 9.23 -13.48 -26.71
C SER A 130 8.21 -12.46 -27.22
N GLN A 131 7.35 -12.83 -28.14
CA GLN A 131 6.31 -11.98 -28.71
C GLN A 131 4.97 -12.09 -27.95
N ASN A 132 4.82 -13.09 -27.08
CA ASN A 132 3.59 -13.26 -26.30
C ASN A 132 3.70 -12.57 -24.94
N MET A 133 3.42 -11.27 -24.94
CA MET A 133 3.42 -10.45 -23.70
C MET A 133 2.40 -10.95 -22.68
N GLY A 134 1.26 -11.48 -23.16
CA GLY A 134 0.23 -12.05 -22.29
C GLY A 134 0.76 -13.22 -21.47
N LEU A 135 1.43 -14.17 -22.12
CA LEU A 135 1.97 -15.35 -21.43
C LEU A 135 3.13 -14.99 -20.50
N ARG A 136 3.99 -14.05 -20.90
CA ARG A 136 5.23 -13.74 -20.14
C ARG A 136 5.02 -12.86 -18.92
N TYR A 137 4.11 -11.89 -19.02
CA TYR A 137 3.95 -10.86 -17.97
C TYR A 137 2.52 -10.77 -17.46
N ASN A 138 1.53 -10.70 -18.35
CA ASN A 138 0.15 -10.51 -17.91
C ASN A 138 -0.37 -11.72 -17.15
N TYR A 139 -0.09 -12.94 -17.60
CA TYR A 139 -0.50 -14.15 -16.90
C TYR A 139 0.00 -14.17 -15.45
N TRP A 140 1.31 -13.94 -15.24
CA TRP A 140 1.90 -13.94 -13.90
C TRP A 140 1.41 -12.78 -13.05
N ASN A 141 1.19 -11.62 -13.65
CA ASN A 141 0.63 -10.47 -12.96
C ASN A 141 -0.82 -10.72 -12.53
N TYR A 142 -1.64 -11.31 -13.39
CA TYR A 142 -3.02 -11.68 -13.03
C TYR A 142 -3.03 -12.78 -11.95
N LEU A 143 -2.21 -13.80 -12.07
CA LEU A 143 -2.10 -14.84 -11.04
C LEU A 143 -1.70 -14.25 -9.68
N LYS A 144 -0.75 -13.32 -9.66
CA LYS A 144 -0.37 -12.59 -8.44
C LYS A 144 -1.55 -11.80 -7.87
N LEU A 145 -2.31 -11.12 -8.71
CA LEU A 145 -3.49 -10.37 -8.30
C LEU A 145 -4.58 -11.30 -7.75
N GLU A 146 -4.85 -12.43 -8.38
CA GLU A 146 -5.82 -13.43 -7.92
C GLU A 146 -5.44 -13.96 -6.53
N ILE A 147 -4.18 -14.37 -6.34
CA ILE A 147 -3.68 -14.82 -5.03
C ILE A 147 -3.84 -13.71 -3.98
N THR A 148 -3.55 -12.47 -4.35
CA THR A 148 -3.70 -11.33 -3.44
C THR A 148 -5.16 -11.09 -3.08
N CYS A 149 -6.09 -11.19 -4.05
CA CYS A 149 -7.53 -11.08 -3.80
C CYS A 149 -8.03 -12.22 -2.89
N MET A 150 -7.63 -13.46 -3.15
CA MET A 150 -8.00 -14.60 -2.31
C MET A 150 -7.52 -14.39 -0.86
N ARG A 151 -6.31 -13.92 -0.67
CA ARG A 151 -5.79 -13.57 0.66
C ARG A 151 -6.63 -12.49 1.35
N GLU A 152 -7.04 -11.45 0.63
CA GLU A 152 -7.90 -10.40 1.19
C GLU A 152 -9.30 -10.90 1.50
N PHE A 153 -9.89 -11.77 0.68
CA PHE A 153 -11.16 -12.43 1.01
C PHE A 153 -11.06 -13.26 2.30
N ALA A 154 -10.01 -14.07 2.45
CA ALA A 154 -9.77 -14.81 3.68
C ALA A 154 -9.60 -13.87 4.89
N ALA A 155 -8.87 -12.77 4.72
CA ALA A 155 -8.72 -11.76 5.76
C ALA A 155 -10.07 -11.10 6.12
N LEU A 156 -10.92 -10.78 5.14
CA LEU A 156 -12.25 -10.21 5.38
C LEU A 156 -13.15 -11.15 6.17
N VAL A 157 -13.15 -12.45 5.82
CA VAL A 157 -13.89 -13.48 6.58
C VAL A 157 -13.39 -13.52 8.02
N TYR A 158 -12.09 -13.61 8.22
CA TYR A 158 -11.48 -13.62 9.55
C TYR A 158 -11.86 -12.37 10.37
N TYR A 159 -11.78 -11.18 9.76
CA TYR A 159 -12.13 -9.92 10.43
C TYR A 159 -13.63 -9.85 10.77
N LYS A 160 -14.49 -10.38 9.89
CA LYS A 160 -15.93 -10.42 10.13
C LYS A 160 -16.28 -11.37 11.27
N LEU A 161 -15.68 -12.56 11.30
CA LEU A 161 -15.90 -13.52 12.39
C LEU A 161 -15.46 -12.97 13.75
N ASN A 162 -14.45 -12.13 13.79
CA ASN A 162 -13.99 -11.45 15.01
C ASN A 162 -14.78 -10.16 15.34
N GLY A 163 -15.74 -9.77 14.52
CA GLY A 163 -16.51 -8.54 14.73
C GLY A 163 -15.68 -7.25 14.57
N TRP A 164 -14.61 -7.31 13.79
CA TRP A 164 -13.69 -6.18 13.59
C TRP A 164 -14.07 -5.29 12.41
N ILE A 165 -15.00 -5.75 11.59
CA ILE A 165 -15.58 -5.00 10.44
C ILE A 165 -17.09 -5.19 10.39
#